data_87eeb7ab24f84ec090540d5c5c4197cf
#
_entry.id   87eeb7ab24f84ec090540d5c5c4197cf
#
_cell.length_a   1.000
_cell.length_b   1.000
_cell.length_c   1.000
_cell.angle_alpha   90.00
_cell.angle_beta   90.00
_cell.angle_gamma   90.00
#
_symmetry.space_group_name_H-M   'P 1'
#
loop_
_entity.id
_entity.type
_entity.pdbx_description
1 polymer ?
#
loop_
_entity_poly.entity_id
_entity_poly.type
_entity_poly.pdbx_seq_one_letter_code
_entity_poly.pdbx_strand_id
1 'polypeptide(L)' 'MERTVFLAGASGAIGRRLAPLLVADQWRVVGTTRSKEKAEMLRKLGVEPAVVDVFDADALRRAMLEARPEVV' A
#
# COMPACT_ATOMS: atom_id res chain seq x y z
N MET A 1 -9.54 -16.86 -4.24
CA MET A 1 -8.12 -16.49 -4.34
C MET A 1 -7.95 -15.02 -4.02
N GLU A 2 -7.04 -14.66 -3.11
CA GLU A 2 -6.84 -13.28 -2.71
C GLU A 2 -6.02 -12.54 -3.76
N ARG A 3 -6.56 -11.44 -4.25
CA ARG A 3 -5.84 -10.58 -5.18
C ARG A 3 -5.12 -9.48 -4.39
N THR A 4 -3.85 -9.29 -4.67
CA THR A 4 -3.02 -8.32 -3.96
C THR A 4 -2.50 -7.26 -4.92
N VAL A 5 -2.63 -6.00 -4.53
CA VAL A 5 -2.08 -4.87 -5.26
C VAL A 5 -1.16 -4.08 -4.34
N PHE A 6 -0.07 -3.59 -4.90
CA PHE A 6 0.92 -2.80 -4.18
C PHE A 6 0.87 -1.36 -4.69
N LEU A 7 0.53 -0.43 -3.79
CA LEU A 7 0.43 0.99 -4.12
C LEU A 7 1.59 1.77 -3.53
N ALA A 8 2.53 2.17 -4.37
CA ALA A 8 3.60 3.06 -3.94
C ALA A 8 3.04 4.46 -3.68
N GLY A 9 3.33 5.02 -2.50
CA GLY A 9 2.81 6.33 -2.14
C GLY A 9 1.32 6.35 -1.85
N ALA A 10 0.79 5.32 -1.21
CA ALA A 10 -0.64 5.16 -0.97
C ALA A 10 -1.27 6.28 -0.14
N SER A 11 -0.47 7.02 0.64
CA SER A 11 -0.97 8.16 1.41
C SER A 11 -1.13 9.43 0.58
N GLY A 12 -0.71 9.43 -0.70
CA GLY A 12 -0.90 10.57 -1.59
C GLY A 12 -2.34 10.71 -2.07
N ALA A 13 -2.61 11.80 -2.81
CA ALA A 13 -3.97 12.14 -3.24
C ALA A 13 -4.63 11.03 -4.06
N ILE A 14 -3.89 10.44 -5.00
CA ILE A 14 -4.42 9.38 -5.86
C ILE A 14 -4.62 8.10 -5.04
N GLY A 15 -3.64 7.72 -4.22
CA GLY A 15 -3.71 6.51 -3.41
C GLY A 15 -4.88 6.53 -2.43
N ARG A 16 -5.14 7.68 -1.80
CA ARG A 16 -6.24 7.81 -0.85
C ARG A 16 -7.62 7.64 -1.50
N ARG A 17 -7.72 7.96 -2.79
CA ARG A 17 -8.98 7.79 -3.54
C ARG A 17 -9.12 6.38 -4.08
N LEU A 18 -8.01 5.81 -4.56
CA LEU A 18 -8.02 4.50 -5.18
C LEU A 18 -8.13 3.36 -4.17
N ALA A 19 -7.42 3.48 -3.05
CA ALA A 19 -7.34 2.40 -2.08
C ALA A 19 -8.71 1.93 -1.57
N PRO A 20 -9.64 2.82 -1.17
CA PRO A 20 -10.95 2.36 -0.72
C PRO A 20 -11.74 1.62 -1.80
N LEU A 21 -11.57 2.01 -3.06
CA LEU A 21 -12.24 1.34 -4.18
C LEU A 21 -11.72 -0.08 -4.36
N LEU A 22 -10.40 -0.26 -4.23
CA LEU A 22 -9.79 -1.58 -4.33
C LEU A 22 -10.18 -2.47 -3.16
N VAL A 23 -10.21 -1.91 -1.95
CA VAL A 23 -10.64 -2.66 -0.77
C VAL A 23 -12.09 -3.10 -0.91
N ALA A 24 -12.95 -2.22 -1.41
CA ALA A 24 -14.35 -2.56 -1.66
C ALA A 24 -14.50 -3.66 -2.69
N ASP A 25 -13.58 -3.74 -3.65
CA ASP A 25 -13.55 -4.78 -4.68
C ASP A 25 -12.78 -6.03 -4.22
N GLN A 26 -12.55 -6.15 -2.92
CA GLN A 26 -11.93 -7.31 -2.26
C GLN A 26 -10.47 -7.55 -2.63
N TRP A 27 -9.76 -6.50 -3.03
CA TRP A 27 -8.32 -6.57 -3.20
C TRP A 27 -7.64 -6.45 -1.83
N ARG A 28 -6.59 -7.22 -1.63
CA ARG A 28 -5.65 -6.97 -0.55
C ARG A 28 -4.74 -5.84 -1.02
N VAL A 29 -4.82 -4.69 -0.37
CA VAL A 29 -4.04 -3.52 -0.75
C VAL A 29 -2.89 -3.32 0.23
N VAL A 30 -1.67 -3.35 -0.27
CA VAL A 30 -0.48 -3.02 0.50
C VAL A 30 0.02 -1.69 -0.01
N GLY A 31 0.07 -0.69 0.86
CA GLY A 31 0.42 0.67 0.45
C GLY A 31 1.62 1.22 1.19
N THR A 32 2.51 1.90 0.48
CA THR A 32 3.67 2.53 1.11
C THR A 32 3.36 3.93 1.59
N THR A 33 3.98 4.31 2.70
CA THR A 33 4.00 5.68 3.19
C THR A 33 5.30 5.90 3.95
N ARG A 34 5.78 7.14 3.98
CA ARG A 34 6.94 7.48 4.79
C ARG A 34 6.59 7.87 6.22
N SER A 35 5.31 8.06 6.49
CA SER A 35 4.84 8.57 7.77
C SER A 35 4.12 7.48 8.58
N LYS A 36 4.56 7.27 9.82
CA LYS A 36 3.89 6.35 10.74
C LYS A 36 2.46 6.81 11.05
N GLU A 37 2.24 8.12 11.09
CA GLU A 37 0.92 8.69 11.33
C GLU A 37 -0.03 8.37 10.17
N LYS A 38 0.46 8.50 8.95
CA LYS A 38 -0.34 8.16 7.77
C LYS A 38 -0.56 6.66 7.63
N ALA A 39 0.36 5.85 8.19
CA ALA A 39 0.17 4.40 8.23
C ALA A 39 -1.10 4.04 9.01
N GLU A 40 -1.37 4.72 10.12
CA GLU A 40 -2.60 4.50 10.88
C GLU A 40 -3.83 4.89 10.06
N MET A 41 -3.75 5.98 9.30
CA MET A 41 -4.83 6.38 8.40
C MET A 41 -5.10 5.29 7.36
N LEU A 42 -4.04 4.71 6.78
CA LEU A 42 -4.18 3.66 5.79
C LEU A 42 -4.83 2.40 6.38
N ARG A 43 -4.49 2.04 7.61
CA ARG A 43 -5.13 0.91 8.28
C ARG A 43 -6.63 1.13 8.43
N LYS A 44 -7.05 2.34 8.74
CA LYS A 44 -8.48 2.67 8.87
C LYS A 44 -9.20 2.55 7.54
N LEU A 45 -8.49 2.71 6.43
CA LEU A 45 -9.05 2.53 5.09
C LEU A 45 -9.06 1.07 4.62
N GLY A 46 -8.52 0.16 5.43
CA GLY A 46 -8.41 -1.25 5.07
C GLY A 46 -7.16 -1.58 4.29
N VAL A 47 -6.17 -0.69 4.27
CA VAL A 47 -4.90 -0.88 3.57
C VAL A 47 -3.85 -1.38 4.56
N GLU A 48 -3.04 -2.36 4.15
CA GLU A 48 -1.89 -2.80 4.93
C GLU A 48 -0.74 -1.82 4.67
N PRO A 49 -0.33 -1.02 5.67
CA PRO A 49 0.71 -0.02 5.44
C PRO A 49 2.11 -0.64 5.48
N ALA A 50 2.96 -0.18 4.59
CA ALA A 50 4.38 -0.47 4.62
C ALA A 50 5.10 0.88 4.79
N VAL A 51 5.70 1.10 5.96
CA VAL A 51 6.43 2.34 6.22
C VAL A 51 7.80 2.26 5.58
N VAL A 52 7.94 2.88 4.43
CA VAL A 52 9.16 2.80 3.62
C VAL A 52 9.29 4.04 2.76
N ASP A 53 10.53 4.50 2.57
CA ASP A 53 10.82 5.58 1.64
C ASP A 53 10.92 4.99 0.24
N VAL A 54 10.07 5.45 -0.68
CA VAL A 54 10.05 4.94 -2.06
C VAL A 54 11.34 5.28 -2.82
N PHE A 55 12.13 6.23 -2.33
CA PHE A 55 13.45 6.52 -2.89
C PHE A 55 14.53 5.56 -2.39
N ASP A 56 14.25 4.74 -1.38
CA ASP A 56 15.11 3.66 -0.96
C ASP A 56 14.71 2.40 -1.74
N ALA A 57 15.39 2.16 -2.85
CA ALA A 57 15.04 1.08 -3.77
C ALA A 57 15.10 -0.30 -3.12
N ASP A 58 16.06 -0.52 -2.22
CA ASP A 58 16.18 -1.82 -1.57
C ASP A 58 15.04 -2.08 -0.59
N ALA A 59 14.66 -1.06 0.20
CA ALA A 59 13.55 -1.19 1.13
C ALA A 59 12.23 -1.39 0.38
N LEU A 60 12.03 -0.64 -0.71
CA LEU A 60 10.85 -0.76 -1.55
C LEU A 60 10.74 -2.17 -2.16
N ARG A 61 11.85 -2.67 -2.69
CA ARG A 61 11.88 -4.01 -3.29
C ARG A 61 11.54 -5.09 -2.26
N ARG A 62 12.10 -4.98 -1.05
CA ARG A 62 11.80 -5.95 0.01
C ARG A 62 10.34 -5.92 0.41
N ALA A 63 9.76 -4.73 0.54
CA ALA A 63 8.35 -4.58 0.86
C ALA A 63 7.47 -5.21 -0.23
N MET A 64 7.83 -4.99 -1.49
CA MET A 64 7.11 -5.54 -2.63
C MET A 64 7.20 -7.07 -2.65
N LEU A 65 8.39 -7.63 -2.41
CA LEU A 65 8.58 -9.09 -2.38
C LEU A 65 7.78 -9.73 -1.24
N GLU A 66 7.71 -9.09 -0.08
CA GLU A 66 6.93 -9.59 1.04
C GLU A 66 5.43 -9.58 0.74
N ALA A 67 4.95 -8.55 0.04
CA ALA A 67 3.55 -8.42 -0.30
C ALA A 67 3.09 -9.40 -1.36
N ARG A 68 3.98 -9.82 -2.24
CA ARG A 68 3.69 -10.71 -3.38
C ARG A 68 2.50 -10.23 -4.21
N PRO A 69 2.53 -8.98 -4.71
CA PRO A 69 1.37 -8.45 -5.40
C PRO A 69 1.22 -9.00 -6.81
N GLU A 70 -0.02 -9.07 -7.28
CA GLU A 70 -0.32 -9.36 -8.69
C GLU A 70 -0.15 -8.10 -9.53
N VAL A 71 -0.42 -6.94 -8.92
CA VAL A 71 -0.38 -5.63 -9.58
C VAL A 71 0.38 -4.64 -8.71
N VAL A 72 1.19 -3.85 -9.33
CA VAL A 72 1.96 -2.79 -8.67
C VAL A 72 1.45 -1.42 -9.08
#